data_75862f30876a6a8ce7523f6b588d91cd
#
_entry.id   75862f30876a6a8ce7523f6b588d91cd
#
_cell.length_a   1.000
_cell.length_b   1.000
_cell.length_c   1.000
_cell.angle_alpha   90.00
_cell.angle_beta   90.00
_cell.angle_gamma   90.00
#
_symmetry.space_group_name_H-M   'P 1'
#
loop_
_entity.id
_entity.type
_entity.pdbx_description
1 polymer ?
#
loop_
_entity_poly.entity_id
_entity_poly.type
_entity_poly.pdbx_seq_one_letter_code
_entity_poly.pdbx_strand_id
1 'polypeptide(L)'
;RDPSILLGRQSNQRFQFSGLAGKRVGVIAEVPTPWMTLQDDLGRAGVSLDDIDWVKEQSMAENAAALRAGEIDAVQIFEPYADALVQDGTGHVWHRCAVRGDSCWTSFYTTTAFTEREPETCRALVCGIERALAVLHKDSPLDTARAVGDYFPDLDAADLARMIHG
;
A
#
# COMPACT_ATOMS: atom_id res chain seq x y z
N ARG A 1 5.13 8.33 -0.73
CA ARG A 1 3.71 8.35 -0.35
C ARG A 1 3.32 7.02 0.26
N ASP A 2 2.18 6.99 0.97
CA ASP A 2 1.62 5.77 1.56
C ASP A 2 1.05 4.87 0.45
N PRO A 3 1.58 3.65 0.23
CA PRO A 3 1.12 2.77 -0.85
C PRO A 3 -0.12 1.95 -0.47
N SER A 4 -0.63 2.07 0.77
CA SER A 4 -1.78 1.28 1.19
C SER A 4 -3.08 1.78 0.58
N ILE A 5 -3.99 0.84 0.37
CA ILE A 5 -5.30 1.08 -0.21
C ILE A 5 -6.34 0.49 0.73
N LEU A 6 -7.38 1.26 1.03
CA LEU A 6 -8.54 0.78 1.75
C LEU A 6 -9.60 0.35 0.74
N LEU A 7 -9.94 -0.93 0.76
CA LEU A 7 -10.98 -1.53 -0.06
C LEU A 7 -12.18 -1.92 0.81
N GLY A 8 -13.36 -1.80 0.26
CA GLY A 8 -14.57 -2.36 0.87
C GLY A 8 -15.27 -3.32 -0.06
N ARG A 9 -16.08 -4.23 0.49
CA ARG A 9 -16.85 -5.21 -0.27
C ARG A 9 -17.93 -4.62 -1.17
N GLN A 10 -18.39 -3.42 -0.85
CA GLN A 10 -19.42 -2.71 -1.61
C GLN A 10 -18.86 -1.40 -2.15
N SER A 11 -19.32 -0.99 -3.32
CA SER A 11 -18.91 0.29 -3.88
C SER A 11 -19.35 1.45 -2.99
N ASN A 12 -18.43 2.38 -2.70
CA ASN A 12 -18.71 3.59 -1.94
C ASN A 12 -17.89 4.76 -2.51
N GLN A 13 -18.44 5.43 -3.52
CA GLN A 13 -17.75 6.54 -4.20
C GLN A 13 -17.62 7.82 -3.35
N ARG A 14 -18.31 7.90 -2.21
CA ARG A 14 -18.27 9.02 -1.27
C ARG A 14 -17.78 8.56 0.09
N PHE A 15 -16.80 7.67 0.09
CA PHE A 15 -16.26 7.14 1.34
C PHE A 15 -15.79 8.25 2.28
N GLN A 16 -16.13 8.10 3.53
CA GLN A 16 -15.60 8.84 4.67
C GLN A 16 -15.21 7.85 5.76
N PHE A 17 -14.17 8.15 6.53
CA PHE A 17 -13.68 7.25 7.57
C PHE A 17 -14.75 6.90 8.63
N SER A 18 -15.70 7.80 8.90
CA SER A 18 -16.86 7.50 9.75
C SER A 18 -17.71 6.32 9.27
N GLY A 19 -17.62 5.98 7.98
CA GLY A 19 -18.28 4.80 7.43
C GLY A 19 -17.66 3.46 7.85
N LEU A 20 -16.53 3.47 8.55
CA LEU A 20 -15.92 2.27 9.14
C LEU A 20 -16.53 1.89 10.50
N ALA A 21 -17.24 2.80 11.16
CA ALA A 21 -17.90 2.51 12.43
C ALA A 21 -18.86 1.31 12.28
N GLY A 22 -18.77 0.35 13.21
CA GLY A 22 -19.53 -0.87 13.23
C GLY A 22 -19.12 -1.93 12.20
N LYS A 23 -18.05 -1.71 11.43
CA LYS A 23 -17.54 -2.64 10.42
C LYS A 23 -16.40 -3.48 10.95
N ARG A 24 -16.26 -4.67 10.38
CA ARG A 24 -15.13 -5.55 10.59
C ARG A 24 -14.07 -5.28 9.53
N VAL A 25 -12.89 -4.82 9.98
CA VAL A 25 -11.85 -4.28 9.08
C VAL A 25 -10.52 -5.00 9.29
N GLY A 26 -10.01 -5.60 8.22
CA GLY A 26 -8.67 -6.16 8.18
C GLY A 26 -7.61 -5.08 7.97
N VAL A 27 -6.49 -5.19 8.67
CA VAL A 27 -5.36 -4.27 8.52
C VAL A 27 -4.08 -5.04 8.22
N ILE A 28 -3.09 -4.34 7.69
CA ILE A 28 -1.77 -4.91 7.38
C ILE A 28 -1.05 -5.21 8.69
N ALA A 29 -0.74 -6.48 8.92
CA ALA A 29 -0.03 -6.95 10.12
C ALA A 29 1.49 -7.04 9.91
N GLU A 30 1.95 -7.22 8.66
CA GLU A 30 3.34 -7.50 8.33
C GLU A 30 4.28 -6.32 8.57
N VAL A 31 3.74 -5.09 8.52
CA VAL A 31 4.50 -3.86 8.77
C VAL A 31 3.66 -2.84 9.55
N PRO A 32 4.24 -2.08 10.51
CA PRO A 32 3.45 -1.25 11.41
C PRO A 32 2.94 0.07 10.81
N THR A 33 3.63 0.61 9.80
CA THR A 33 3.37 1.97 9.31
C THR A 33 1.96 2.16 8.74
N PRO A 34 1.37 1.24 7.93
CA PRO A 34 0.00 1.38 7.44
C PRO A 34 -1.04 1.50 8.56
N TRP A 35 -0.88 0.70 9.60
CA TRP A 35 -1.76 0.76 10.77
C TRP A 35 -1.63 2.09 11.51
N MET A 36 -0.39 2.59 11.69
CA MET A 36 -0.17 3.90 12.33
C MET A 36 -0.78 5.05 11.54
N THR A 37 -0.63 5.03 10.21
CA THR A 37 -1.21 6.07 9.34
C THR A 37 -2.73 6.02 9.32
N LEU A 38 -3.33 4.83 9.31
CA LEU A 38 -4.79 4.67 9.38
C LEU A 38 -5.35 5.19 10.70
N GLN A 39 -4.67 4.93 11.83
CA GLN A 39 -5.07 5.49 13.13
C GLN A 39 -5.05 7.03 13.13
N ASP A 40 -4.03 7.65 12.54
CA ASP A 40 -3.95 9.11 12.41
C ASP A 40 -5.09 9.65 11.53
N ASP A 41 -5.41 9.00 10.41
CA ASP A 41 -6.52 9.40 9.53
C ASP A 41 -7.87 9.30 10.24
N LEU A 42 -8.10 8.23 11.00
CA LEU A 42 -9.31 8.06 11.82
C LEU A 42 -9.40 9.13 12.91
N GLY A 43 -8.29 9.39 13.61
CA GLY A 43 -8.23 10.44 14.63
C GLY A 43 -8.55 11.82 14.08
N ARG A 44 -8.02 12.17 12.90
CA ARG A 44 -8.32 13.42 12.19
C ARG A 44 -9.79 13.50 11.74
N ALA A 45 -10.38 12.35 11.42
CA ALA A 45 -11.79 12.26 11.05
C ALA A 45 -12.74 12.19 12.26
N GLY A 46 -12.21 12.18 13.50
CA GLY A 46 -13.00 12.10 14.73
C GLY A 46 -13.65 10.73 14.95
N VAL A 47 -13.07 9.66 14.38
CA VAL A 47 -13.57 8.28 14.51
C VAL A 47 -12.81 7.55 15.60
N SER A 48 -13.54 6.97 16.56
CA SER A 48 -12.94 6.14 17.60
C SER A 48 -12.51 4.79 17.03
N LEU A 49 -11.32 4.32 17.46
CA LEU A 49 -10.86 2.98 17.14
C LEU A 49 -11.74 1.89 17.77
N ASP A 50 -12.39 2.19 18.89
CA ASP A 50 -13.27 1.26 19.61
C ASP A 50 -14.61 1.03 18.89
N ASP A 51 -14.94 1.88 17.92
CA ASP A 51 -16.16 1.76 17.11
C ASP A 51 -16.00 0.77 15.95
N ILE A 52 -14.81 0.17 15.75
CA ILE A 52 -14.47 -0.67 14.61
C ILE A 52 -13.97 -2.04 15.12
N ASP A 53 -14.48 -3.12 14.52
CA ASP A 53 -14.00 -4.48 14.80
C ASP A 53 -12.76 -4.79 13.95
N TRP A 54 -11.57 -4.73 14.58
CA TRP A 54 -10.28 -4.85 13.90
C TRP A 54 -9.80 -6.30 13.81
N VAL A 55 -9.42 -6.71 12.60
CA VAL A 55 -8.67 -7.94 12.34
C VAL A 55 -7.21 -7.59 12.12
N LYS A 56 -6.36 -7.82 13.14
CA LYS A 56 -4.96 -7.33 13.20
C LYS A 56 -3.89 -8.43 13.07
N GLU A 57 -4.29 -9.69 13.10
CA GLU A 57 -3.35 -10.82 13.20
C GLU A 57 -3.28 -11.66 11.92
N GLN A 58 -4.03 -11.29 10.90
CA GLN A 58 -4.04 -11.97 9.62
C GLN A 58 -3.03 -11.33 8.64
N SER A 59 -2.41 -12.17 7.83
CA SER A 59 -1.62 -11.71 6.69
C SER A 59 -2.49 -11.03 5.63
N MET A 60 -1.87 -10.27 4.72
CA MET A 60 -2.61 -9.66 3.60
C MET A 60 -3.32 -10.70 2.74
N ALA A 61 -2.72 -11.88 2.53
CA ALA A 61 -3.35 -12.97 1.79
C ALA A 61 -4.61 -13.50 2.49
N GLU A 62 -4.55 -13.71 3.81
CA GLU A 62 -5.70 -14.14 4.62
C GLU A 62 -6.78 -13.07 4.66
N ASN A 63 -6.42 -11.80 4.83
CA ASN A 63 -7.35 -10.67 4.76
C ASN A 63 -8.04 -10.57 3.38
N ALA A 64 -7.30 -10.78 2.29
CA ALA A 64 -7.89 -10.81 0.94
C ALA A 64 -8.88 -11.97 0.80
N ALA A 65 -8.55 -13.15 1.33
CA ALA A 65 -9.46 -14.30 1.34
C ALA A 65 -10.71 -14.03 2.20
N ALA A 66 -10.55 -13.42 3.38
CA ALA A 66 -11.65 -13.05 4.28
C ALA A 66 -12.59 -12.01 3.64
N LEU A 67 -12.06 -11.04 2.89
CA LEU A 67 -12.91 -10.10 2.15
C LEU A 67 -13.74 -10.81 1.06
N ARG A 68 -13.13 -11.74 0.31
CA ARG A 68 -13.83 -12.58 -0.70
C ARG A 68 -14.92 -13.44 -0.07
N ALA A 69 -14.63 -14.05 1.09
CA ALA A 69 -15.58 -14.87 1.82
C ALA A 69 -16.70 -14.07 2.49
N GLY A 70 -16.53 -12.74 2.60
CA GLY A 70 -17.48 -11.88 3.29
C GLY A 70 -17.38 -11.93 4.82
N GLU A 71 -16.27 -12.38 5.32
CA GLU A 71 -15.95 -12.45 6.75
C GLU A 71 -15.52 -11.10 7.34
N ILE A 72 -15.04 -10.19 6.46
CA ILE A 72 -14.72 -8.80 6.79
C ILE A 72 -15.42 -7.87 5.80
N ASP A 73 -15.70 -6.65 6.21
CA ASP A 73 -16.39 -5.63 5.41
C ASP A 73 -15.44 -4.78 4.56
N ALA A 74 -14.25 -4.56 5.09
CA ALA A 74 -13.22 -3.74 4.45
C ALA A 74 -11.83 -4.23 4.82
N VAL A 75 -10.83 -3.82 4.04
CA VAL A 75 -9.43 -4.17 4.26
C VAL A 75 -8.50 -3.05 3.86
N GLN A 76 -7.50 -2.77 4.69
CA GLN A 76 -6.32 -2.00 4.30
C GLN A 76 -5.27 -2.98 3.78
N ILE A 77 -4.79 -2.79 2.55
CA ILE A 77 -3.96 -3.78 1.86
C ILE A 77 -3.01 -3.10 0.86
N PHE A 78 -1.98 -3.82 0.43
CA PHE A 78 -1.08 -3.41 -0.64
C PHE A 78 -1.34 -4.14 -1.95
N GLU A 79 -0.75 -3.64 -3.02
CA GLU A 79 -0.57 -4.42 -4.23
C GLU A 79 0.36 -5.63 -3.96
N PRO A 80 0.19 -6.77 -4.62
CA PRO A 80 -0.76 -7.05 -5.72
C PRO A 80 -2.17 -7.46 -5.25
N TYR A 81 -2.40 -7.61 -3.97
CA TYR A 81 -3.69 -8.09 -3.42
C TYR A 81 -4.83 -7.12 -3.71
N ALA A 82 -4.55 -5.80 -3.69
CA ALA A 82 -5.56 -4.79 -3.97
C ALA A 82 -6.08 -4.90 -5.41
N ASP A 83 -5.17 -4.96 -6.39
CA ASP A 83 -5.56 -5.13 -7.80
C ASP A 83 -6.34 -6.43 -8.00
N ALA A 84 -5.88 -7.56 -7.42
CA ALA A 84 -6.56 -8.84 -7.53
C ALA A 84 -8.01 -8.79 -7.02
N LEU A 85 -8.26 -8.13 -5.88
CA LEU A 85 -9.61 -7.95 -5.31
C LEU A 85 -10.49 -7.05 -6.17
N VAL A 86 -9.91 -6.05 -6.81
CA VAL A 86 -10.63 -5.15 -7.73
C VAL A 86 -10.96 -5.86 -9.03
N GLN A 87 -10.02 -6.63 -9.61
CA GLN A 87 -10.22 -7.35 -10.87
C GLN A 87 -11.26 -8.46 -10.75
N ASP A 88 -11.32 -9.16 -9.61
CA ASP A 88 -12.33 -10.19 -9.39
C ASP A 88 -13.70 -9.63 -8.93
N GLY A 89 -13.79 -8.29 -8.76
CA GLY A 89 -15.03 -7.60 -8.40
C GLY A 89 -15.41 -7.71 -6.92
N THR A 90 -14.58 -8.32 -6.10
CA THR A 90 -14.85 -8.46 -4.65
C THR A 90 -14.54 -7.20 -3.87
N GLY A 91 -13.48 -6.48 -4.27
CA GLY A 91 -13.01 -5.26 -3.60
C GLY A 91 -13.32 -4.01 -4.42
N HIS A 92 -13.78 -2.97 -3.75
CA HIS A 92 -13.99 -1.64 -4.32
C HIS A 92 -13.09 -0.64 -3.60
N VAL A 93 -12.33 0.16 -4.35
CA VAL A 93 -11.46 1.18 -3.75
C VAL A 93 -12.32 2.22 -3.04
N TRP A 94 -12.17 2.32 -1.73
CA TRP A 94 -12.79 3.36 -0.91
C TRP A 94 -11.84 4.54 -0.71
N HIS A 95 -10.55 4.24 -0.44
CA HIS A 95 -9.57 5.27 -0.18
C HIS A 95 -8.16 4.82 -0.59
N ARG A 96 -7.42 5.71 -1.27
CA ARG A 96 -5.98 5.53 -1.52
C ARG A 96 -5.22 6.37 -0.51
N CYS A 97 -4.46 5.73 0.36
CA CYS A 97 -3.76 6.44 1.44
C CYS A 97 -2.68 7.40 0.92
N ALA A 98 -2.26 7.24 -0.34
CA ALA A 98 -1.35 8.16 -1.04
C ALA A 98 -1.85 9.63 -1.08
N VAL A 99 -3.17 9.88 -0.96
CA VAL A 99 -3.75 11.24 -0.95
C VAL A 99 -3.36 12.05 0.29
N ARG A 100 -2.86 11.39 1.35
CA ARG A 100 -2.34 12.09 2.53
C ARG A 100 -1.09 12.95 2.22
N GLY A 101 -0.48 12.77 1.06
CA GLY A 101 0.67 13.51 0.59
C GLY A 101 1.99 12.79 0.81
N ASP A 102 3.07 13.56 0.82
CA ASP A 102 4.41 13.00 0.95
C ASP A 102 4.65 12.50 2.38
N SER A 103 5.12 11.27 2.47
CA SER A 103 5.48 10.60 3.72
C SER A 103 6.77 9.82 3.54
N CYS A 104 7.57 9.76 4.60
CA CYS A 104 8.73 8.90 4.66
C CYS A 104 8.23 7.48 4.95
N TRP A 105 8.22 6.63 3.91
CA TRP A 105 7.70 5.28 4.03
C TRP A 105 8.80 4.25 4.22
N THR A 106 9.70 4.15 3.26
CA THR A 106 10.87 3.28 3.31
C THR A 106 12.13 4.13 3.34
N SER A 107 13.07 3.80 4.21
CA SER A 107 14.33 4.52 4.37
C SER A 107 15.50 3.56 4.33
N PHE A 108 16.55 3.95 3.63
CA PHE A 108 17.84 3.31 3.76
C PHE A 108 18.60 3.99 4.90
N TYR A 109 19.19 3.22 5.77
CA TYR A 109 20.01 3.72 6.87
C TYR A 109 21.28 2.91 7.03
N THR A 110 22.30 3.55 7.58
CA THR A 110 23.59 2.94 7.87
C THR A 110 24.23 3.59 9.09
N THR A 111 25.35 3.08 9.55
CA THR A 111 26.10 3.69 10.66
C THR A 111 26.92 4.89 10.19
N THR A 112 27.17 5.86 11.08
CA THR A 112 28.06 6.98 10.82
C THR A 112 29.44 6.51 10.38
N ALA A 113 29.99 5.49 11.07
CA ALA A 113 31.28 4.90 10.74
C ALA A 113 31.34 4.31 9.31
N PHE A 114 30.23 3.72 8.81
CA PHE A 114 30.16 3.24 7.43
C PHE A 114 30.13 4.41 6.45
N THR A 115 29.35 5.46 6.73
CA THR A 115 29.28 6.67 5.89
C THR A 115 30.64 7.35 5.75
N GLU A 116 31.42 7.41 6.84
CA GLU A 116 32.76 7.98 6.85
C GLU A 116 33.77 7.11 6.07
N ARG A 117 33.69 5.80 6.19
CA ARG A 117 34.61 4.86 5.53
C ARG A 117 34.28 4.67 4.05
N GLU A 118 33.00 4.67 3.69
CA GLU A 118 32.49 4.29 2.37
C GLU A 118 31.60 5.39 1.75
N PRO A 119 32.04 6.66 1.71
CA PRO A 119 31.20 7.77 1.25
C PRO A 119 30.77 7.63 -0.21
N GLU A 120 31.62 7.04 -1.07
CA GLU A 120 31.31 6.85 -2.49
C GLU A 120 30.23 5.78 -2.68
N THR A 121 30.21 4.72 -1.87
CA THR A 121 29.16 3.72 -1.87
C THR A 121 27.82 4.34 -1.48
N CYS A 122 27.79 5.18 -0.46
CA CYS A 122 26.58 5.89 -0.05
C CYS A 122 26.09 6.83 -1.15
N ARG A 123 26.99 7.57 -1.79
CA ARG A 123 26.65 8.46 -2.91
C ARG A 123 26.11 7.67 -4.12
N ALA A 124 26.74 6.55 -4.46
CA ALA A 124 26.29 5.68 -5.55
C ALA A 124 24.88 5.15 -5.33
N LEU A 125 24.54 4.74 -4.09
CA LEU A 125 23.19 4.31 -3.73
C LEU A 125 22.17 5.43 -3.93
N VAL A 126 22.44 6.63 -3.41
CA VAL A 126 21.54 7.80 -3.57
C VAL A 126 21.32 8.12 -5.04
N CYS A 127 22.42 8.21 -5.84
CA CYS A 127 22.31 8.47 -7.27
C CYS A 127 21.57 7.35 -8.02
N GLY A 128 21.72 6.09 -7.60
CA GLY A 128 20.98 4.96 -8.17
C GLY A 128 19.46 5.09 -7.94
N ILE A 129 19.06 5.42 -6.71
CA ILE A 129 17.66 5.66 -6.36
C ILE A 129 17.10 6.84 -7.13
N GLU A 130 17.83 7.96 -7.21
CA GLU A 130 17.42 9.14 -7.97
C GLU A 130 17.17 8.82 -9.45
N ARG A 131 18.06 8.05 -10.07
CA ARG A 131 17.89 7.60 -11.46
C ARG A 131 16.68 6.68 -11.62
N ALA A 132 16.47 5.74 -10.70
CA ALA A 132 15.30 4.85 -10.73
C ALA A 132 13.99 5.64 -10.62
N LEU A 133 13.92 6.62 -9.71
CA LEU A 133 12.77 7.51 -9.59
C LEU A 133 12.53 8.34 -10.88
N ALA A 134 13.60 8.83 -11.52
CA ALA A 134 13.49 9.55 -12.78
C ALA A 134 12.91 8.68 -13.90
N VAL A 135 13.28 7.39 -13.96
CA VAL A 135 12.71 6.41 -14.90
C VAL A 135 11.22 6.20 -14.60
N LEU A 136 10.86 5.93 -13.34
CA LEU A 136 9.48 5.74 -12.93
C LEU A 136 8.55 6.92 -13.27
N HIS A 137 9.08 8.15 -13.25
CA HIS A 137 8.29 9.34 -13.59
C HIS A 137 8.24 9.65 -15.08
N LYS A 138 9.19 9.14 -15.88
CA LYS A 138 9.35 9.50 -17.29
C LYS A 138 8.81 8.42 -18.22
N ASP A 139 9.05 7.16 -17.88
CA ASP A 139 8.72 6.03 -18.74
C ASP A 139 7.23 5.66 -18.62
N SER A 140 6.72 4.97 -19.62
CA SER A 140 5.35 4.45 -19.52
C SER A 140 5.28 3.36 -18.44
N PRO A 141 4.13 3.19 -17.74
CA PRO A 141 3.94 2.11 -16.77
C PRO A 141 4.28 0.73 -17.33
N LEU A 142 3.98 0.50 -18.62
CA LEU A 142 4.27 -0.76 -19.29
C LEU A 142 5.77 -0.99 -19.49
N ASP A 143 6.53 0.05 -19.84
CA ASP A 143 7.99 -0.06 -20.00
C ASP A 143 8.66 -0.29 -18.65
N THR A 144 8.20 0.41 -17.63
CA THR A 144 8.64 0.15 -16.24
C THR A 144 8.31 -1.27 -15.80
N ALA A 145 7.07 -1.74 -16.05
CA ALA A 145 6.66 -3.10 -15.71
C ALA A 145 7.53 -4.16 -16.40
N ARG A 146 7.86 -3.96 -17.67
CA ARG A 146 8.79 -4.86 -18.40
C ARG A 146 10.19 -4.86 -17.80
N ALA A 147 10.69 -3.69 -17.38
CA ALA A 147 12.03 -3.56 -16.80
C ALA A 147 12.16 -4.25 -15.44
N VAL A 148 11.08 -4.36 -14.67
CA VAL A 148 11.09 -4.98 -13.34
C VAL A 148 10.43 -6.38 -13.31
N GLY A 149 9.90 -6.85 -14.43
CA GLY A 149 9.11 -8.09 -14.51
C GLY A 149 9.80 -9.33 -13.96
N ASP A 150 11.11 -9.43 -14.13
CA ASP A 150 11.90 -10.57 -13.60
C ASP A 150 11.84 -10.68 -12.06
N TYR A 151 11.52 -9.61 -11.35
CA TYR A 151 11.34 -9.59 -9.90
C TYR A 151 9.92 -10.00 -9.46
N PHE A 152 8.98 -10.11 -10.40
CA PHE A 152 7.57 -10.43 -10.17
C PHE A 152 7.10 -11.55 -11.11
N PRO A 153 7.64 -12.77 -10.97
CA PRO A 153 7.41 -13.85 -11.94
C PRO A 153 5.96 -14.32 -12.04
N ASP A 154 5.14 -14.03 -11.01
CA ASP A 154 3.73 -14.42 -10.95
C ASP A 154 2.79 -13.37 -11.55
N LEU A 155 3.31 -12.23 -12.01
CA LEU A 155 2.54 -11.12 -12.56
C LEU A 155 2.93 -10.85 -14.01
N ASP A 156 1.96 -10.65 -14.88
CA ASP A 156 2.25 -10.19 -16.23
C ASP A 156 2.53 -8.67 -16.28
N ALA A 157 3.09 -8.23 -17.39
CA ALA A 157 3.48 -6.83 -17.56
C ALA A 157 2.28 -5.86 -17.56
N ALA A 158 1.09 -6.33 -17.94
CA ALA A 158 -0.11 -5.49 -17.93
C ALA A 158 -0.63 -5.32 -16.51
N ASP A 159 -0.60 -6.38 -15.70
CA ASP A 159 -0.96 -6.33 -14.28
C ASP A 159 -0.01 -5.42 -13.51
N LEU A 160 1.31 -5.61 -13.68
CA LEU A 160 2.31 -4.72 -13.08
C LEU A 160 2.14 -3.25 -13.50
N ALA A 161 1.85 -2.99 -14.77
CA ALA A 161 1.64 -1.64 -15.27
C ALA A 161 0.42 -0.96 -14.63
N ARG A 162 -0.68 -1.70 -14.40
CA ARG A 162 -1.86 -1.18 -13.67
C ARG A 162 -1.51 -0.79 -12.25
N MET A 163 -0.77 -1.65 -11.52
CA MET A 163 -0.35 -1.41 -10.14
C MET A 163 0.62 -0.22 -10.02
N ILE A 164 1.52 -0.04 -10.98
CA ILE A 164 2.47 1.09 -11.00
C ILE A 164 1.74 2.42 -11.23
N HIS A 165 0.66 2.41 -11.99
CA HIS A 165 -0.07 3.63 -12.37
C HIS A 165 -1.24 3.96 -11.43
N GLY A 166 -1.74 2.98 -10.69
CA GLY A 166 -2.88 3.12 -9.76
C GLY A 166 -2.53 3.83 -8.49
#